data_f97e397d4622e5330191f3c0fcdacb99
#
_entry.id   f97e397d4622e5330191f3c0fcdacb99
#
_cell.length_a   1.000
_cell.length_b   1.000
_cell.length_c   1.000
_cell.angle_alpha   90.00
_cell.angle_beta   90.00
_cell.angle_gamma   90.00
#
_symmetry.space_group_name_H-M   'P 1'
#
loop_
_entity.id
_entity.type
_entity.pdbx_description
1 polymer ?
#
loop_
_entity_poly.entity_id
_entity_poly.type
_entity_poly.pdbx_seq_one_letter_code
_entity_poly.pdbx_strand_id
1 'polypeptide(L)'
;MQGKGEHPATAKPLTGMPATDDEIREKYLERAIRELNHFTRDLQACTACPRGSLMPVLGSGHPQADIFLLKYAPMPSEIEEGVAFYGRSGTALMKSLKRLEIDPLAVYGTLCVKCPVADTSLAAPECVARLVEEIAIVQPRMVVVMGVEALETLNELALPLAQEVAPQPGEVQSLTPSVEALYVPNIDEALDEESAKRAFWTAFRKLGDWYADFPPY
;
A
#
# COMPACT_ATOMS: atom_id res chain seq x y z
N MET A 1 54.35 -36.10 41.91
CA MET A 1 54.54 -35.59 40.55
C MET A 1 53.16 -35.30 40.03
N GLN A 2 52.81 -34.03 39.94
CA GLN A 2 51.47 -33.54 39.57
C GLN A 2 51.44 -33.26 38.06
N GLY A 3 50.58 -33.98 37.33
CA GLY A 3 50.31 -33.72 35.96
C GLY A 3 49.25 -32.62 35.84
N LYS A 4 49.63 -31.48 35.22
CA LYS A 4 48.72 -30.40 34.85
C LYS A 4 47.89 -30.84 33.63
N GLY A 5 46.58 -30.93 33.83
CA GLY A 5 45.61 -31.04 32.73
C GLY A 5 45.47 -29.72 31.99
N GLU A 6 45.82 -29.70 30.74
CA GLU A 6 45.51 -28.58 29.82
C GLU A 6 44.02 -28.64 29.45
N HIS A 7 43.28 -27.55 29.71
CA HIS A 7 41.93 -27.34 29.21
C HIS A 7 42.02 -27.01 27.70
N PRO A 8 41.19 -27.65 26.87
CA PRO A 8 41.10 -27.25 25.47
C PRO A 8 40.44 -25.86 25.34
N ALA A 9 41.11 -24.99 24.63
CA ALA A 9 40.61 -23.67 24.31
C ALA A 9 39.26 -23.75 23.56
N THR A 10 38.24 -23.13 24.14
CA THR A 10 36.95 -22.91 23.49
C THR A 10 37.15 -22.08 22.22
N ALA A 11 36.92 -22.69 21.07
CA ALA A 11 36.92 -22.00 19.81
C ALA A 11 35.83 -20.91 19.82
N LYS A 12 36.22 -19.66 19.55
CA LYS A 12 35.28 -18.56 19.32
C LYS A 12 34.40 -18.90 18.10
N PRO A 13 33.07 -18.64 18.16
CA PRO A 13 32.23 -18.79 17.00
C PRO A 13 32.70 -17.82 15.90
N LEU A 14 32.84 -18.33 14.68
CA LEU A 14 33.13 -17.58 13.48
C LEU A 14 31.91 -16.66 13.20
N THR A 15 31.96 -15.44 13.71
CA THR A 15 31.06 -14.36 13.32
C THR A 15 31.46 -13.88 11.94
N GLY A 16 30.62 -14.16 10.92
CA GLY A 16 30.80 -13.54 9.62
C GLY A 16 30.46 -14.33 8.38
N MET A 17 29.44 -15.19 8.40
CA MET A 17 28.76 -15.56 7.15
C MET A 17 27.90 -14.36 6.72
N PRO A 18 27.95 -13.94 5.44
CA PRO A 18 27.01 -12.94 4.94
C PRO A 18 25.59 -13.46 5.12
N ALA A 19 24.65 -12.57 5.52
CA ALA A 19 23.26 -12.90 5.62
C ALA A 19 22.75 -13.44 4.29
N THR A 20 21.92 -14.48 4.33
CA THR A 20 21.25 -14.99 3.12
C THR A 20 20.19 -13.99 2.65
N ASP A 21 19.82 -14.04 1.37
CA ASP A 21 18.77 -13.18 0.81
C ASP A 21 17.45 -13.34 1.58
N ASP A 22 17.13 -14.56 2.03
CA ASP A 22 15.95 -14.84 2.83
C ASP A 22 15.99 -14.17 4.21
N GLU A 23 17.16 -14.21 4.90
CA GLU A 23 17.34 -13.52 6.19
C GLU A 23 17.25 -11.99 6.03
N ILE A 24 17.70 -11.46 4.90
CA ILE A 24 17.58 -10.04 4.58
C ILE A 24 16.10 -9.68 4.38
N ARG A 25 15.37 -10.44 3.57
CA ARG A 25 13.93 -10.24 3.33
C ARG A 25 13.12 -10.31 4.62
N GLU A 26 13.38 -11.30 5.46
CA GLU A 26 12.70 -11.45 6.76
C GLU A 26 12.89 -10.20 7.65
N LYS A 27 14.10 -9.66 7.73
CA LYS A 27 14.39 -8.43 8.49
C LYS A 27 13.66 -7.20 7.93
N TYR A 28 13.59 -7.08 6.61
CA TYR A 28 12.83 -5.99 5.98
C TYR A 28 11.32 -6.12 6.25
N LEU A 29 10.79 -7.33 6.17
CA LEU A 29 9.38 -7.60 6.49
C LEU A 29 9.06 -7.30 7.96
N GLU A 30 9.88 -7.77 8.89
CA GLU A 30 9.74 -7.46 10.32
C GLU A 30 9.78 -5.93 10.58
N ARG A 31 10.65 -5.22 9.88
CA ARG A 31 10.73 -3.77 9.96
C ARG A 31 9.43 -3.13 9.46
N ALA A 32 8.96 -3.47 8.27
CA ALA A 32 7.74 -2.93 7.69
C ALA A 32 6.52 -3.20 8.58
N ILE A 33 6.41 -4.40 9.17
CA ILE A 33 5.34 -4.74 10.13
C ILE A 33 5.41 -3.83 11.36
N ARG A 34 6.59 -3.59 11.94
CA ARG A 34 6.73 -2.71 13.11
C ARG A 34 6.36 -1.27 12.78
N GLU A 35 6.81 -0.77 11.63
CA GLU A 35 6.54 0.60 11.18
C GLU A 35 5.05 0.80 10.88
N LEU A 36 4.37 -0.14 10.19
CA LEU A 36 2.92 -0.08 9.98
C LEU A 36 2.12 -0.18 11.29
N ASN A 37 2.56 -0.99 12.25
CA ASN A 37 1.93 -1.05 13.56
C ASN A 37 2.08 0.27 14.35
N HIS A 38 3.20 0.97 14.19
CA HIS A 38 3.40 2.30 14.78
C HIS A 38 2.50 3.31 14.09
N PHE A 39 2.54 3.37 12.78
CA PHE A 39 1.69 4.21 11.94
C PHE A 39 0.19 4.05 12.29
N THR A 40 -0.27 2.80 12.41
CA THR A 40 -1.67 2.49 12.78
C THR A 40 -2.03 3.07 14.14
N ARG A 41 -1.17 2.92 15.15
CA ARG A 41 -1.42 3.49 16.49
C ARG A 41 -1.49 5.00 16.47
N ASP A 42 -0.58 5.65 15.74
CA ASP A 42 -0.54 7.10 15.60
C ASP A 42 -1.77 7.64 14.86
N LEU A 43 -2.22 6.90 13.83
CA LEU A 43 -3.42 7.24 13.08
C LEU A 43 -4.67 7.11 13.98
N GLN A 44 -4.79 6.04 14.77
CA GLN A 44 -5.90 5.83 15.69
C GLN A 44 -5.94 6.88 16.80
N ALA A 45 -4.79 7.32 17.29
CA ALA A 45 -4.66 8.36 18.30
C ALA A 45 -4.83 9.79 17.74
N CYS A 46 -4.80 9.97 16.42
CA CYS A 46 -4.88 11.27 15.77
C CYS A 46 -6.29 11.89 15.96
N THR A 47 -6.31 13.19 16.28
CA THR A 47 -7.54 13.98 16.49
C THR A 47 -7.67 15.18 15.55
N ALA A 48 -6.84 15.26 14.52
CA ALA A 48 -6.79 16.42 13.62
C ALA A 48 -8.07 16.59 12.77
N CYS A 49 -8.72 15.48 12.37
CA CYS A 49 -9.96 15.52 11.59
C CYS A 49 -11.20 15.49 12.48
N PRO A 50 -12.31 16.17 12.08
CA PRO A 50 -13.57 16.21 12.83
C PRO A 50 -14.40 14.91 12.63
N ARG A 51 -13.81 13.76 12.95
CA ARG A 51 -14.43 12.42 12.79
C ARG A 51 -15.30 11.97 13.95
N GLY A 52 -15.44 12.79 14.97
CA GLY A 52 -16.17 12.45 16.19
C GLY A 52 -15.58 11.21 16.90
N SER A 53 -16.43 10.25 17.25
CA SER A 53 -16.02 8.98 17.88
C SER A 53 -15.66 7.88 16.89
N LEU A 54 -15.78 8.13 15.58
CA LEU A 54 -15.46 7.13 14.56
C LEU A 54 -13.96 6.88 14.49
N MET A 55 -13.58 5.64 14.16
CA MET A 55 -12.18 5.27 13.98
C MET A 55 -11.75 5.56 12.54
N PRO A 56 -10.46 5.87 12.30
CA PRO A 56 -9.95 5.97 10.95
C PRO A 56 -9.97 4.60 10.26
N VAL A 57 -10.20 4.59 8.96
CA VAL A 57 -10.14 3.40 8.12
C VAL A 57 -8.67 3.11 7.79
N LEU A 58 -8.25 1.91 8.13
CA LEU A 58 -6.85 1.47 8.00
C LEU A 58 -6.60 0.85 6.63
N GLY A 59 -5.37 0.98 6.16
CA GLY A 59 -4.89 0.23 5.00
C GLY A 59 -4.84 -1.27 5.29
N SER A 60 -4.90 -2.08 4.23
CA SER A 60 -4.90 -3.55 4.32
C SER A 60 -4.07 -4.18 3.22
N GLY A 61 -3.43 -5.31 3.51
CA GLY A 61 -2.60 -6.04 2.56
C GLY A 61 -1.22 -6.36 3.09
N HIS A 62 -0.30 -6.75 2.19
CA HIS A 62 1.04 -7.15 2.59
C HIS A 62 1.94 -5.92 2.84
N PRO A 63 2.72 -5.89 3.95
CA PRO A 63 3.58 -4.75 4.30
C PRO A 63 4.67 -4.39 3.29
N GLN A 64 5.05 -5.33 2.45
CA GLN A 64 6.03 -5.17 1.38
C GLN A 64 5.40 -5.52 0.01
N ALA A 65 4.20 -5.00 -0.23
CA ALA A 65 3.50 -5.20 -1.50
C ALA A 65 4.17 -4.42 -2.63
N ASP A 66 4.30 -5.05 -3.80
CA ASP A 66 4.77 -4.37 -5.01
C ASP A 66 3.73 -3.41 -5.59
N ILE A 67 2.44 -3.66 -5.31
CA ILE A 67 1.30 -2.90 -5.82
C ILE A 67 0.59 -2.19 -4.66
N PHE A 68 0.52 -0.87 -4.74
CA PHE A 68 -0.16 -0.01 -3.79
C PHE A 68 -1.45 0.53 -4.42
N LEU A 69 -2.60 0.09 -3.92
CA LEU A 69 -3.91 0.53 -4.40
C LEU A 69 -4.38 1.73 -3.59
N LEU A 70 -4.68 2.81 -4.26
CA LEU A 70 -5.07 4.07 -3.65
C LEU A 70 -6.43 4.53 -4.18
N LYS A 71 -7.39 4.76 -3.30
CA LYS A 71 -8.63 5.49 -3.59
C LYS A 71 -8.80 6.68 -2.64
N TYR A 72 -9.72 7.58 -2.97
CA TYR A 72 -9.79 8.88 -2.29
C TYR A 72 -10.30 8.76 -0.84
N ALA A 73 -11.52 8.28 -0.63
CA ALA A 73 -12.20 8.30 0.64
C ALA A 73 -12.92 6.97 0.95
N PRO A 74 -13.25 6.68 2.22
CA PRO A 74 -13.89 5.44 2.60
C PRO A 74 -15.37 5.41 2.25
N MET A 75 -15.85 4.24 1.86
CA MET A 75 -17.27 3.91 1.74
C MET A 75 -17.88 3.52 3.11
N PRO A 76 -19.21 3.61 3.29
CA PRO A 76 -19.86 3.26 4.56
C PRO A 76 -19.47 1.90 5.13
N SER A 77 -19.37 0.85 4.30
CA SER A 77 -18.95 -0.48 4.74
C SER A 77 -17.51 -0.54 5.24
N GLU A 78 -16.62 0.30 4.70
CA GLU A 78 -15.23 0.41 5.15
C GLU A 78 -15.13 1.18 6.46
N ILE A 79 -16.00 2.18 6.65
CA ILE A 79 -16.11 2.93 7.92
C ILE A 79 -16.59 2.01 9.04
N GLU A 80 -17.60 1.18 8.76
CA GLU A 80 -18.17 0.22 9.70
C GLU A 80 -17.15 -0.81 10.17
N GLU A 81 -16.33 -1.34 9.22
CA GLU A 81 -15.34 -2.36 9.50
C GLU A 81 -13.99 -1.78 9.93
N GLY A 82 -13.69 -0.52 9.54
CA GLY A 82 -12.41 0.14 9.82
C GLY A 82 -11.27 -0.27 8.88
N VAL A 83 -11.57 -0.88 7.74
CA VAL A 83 -10.57 -1.44 6.80
C VAL A 83 -10.88 -1.01 5.36
N ALA A 84 -9.85 -0.50 4.67
CA ALA A 84 -9.95 -0.10 3.27
C ALA A 84 -10.22 -1.32 2.35
N PHE A 85 -10.98 -1.09 1.29
CA PHE A 85 -11.40 -2.12 0.33
C PHE A 85 -12.22 -3.26 0.97
N TYR A 86 -12.92 -2.99 2.07
CA TYR A 86 -13.89 -3.94 2.62
C TYR A 86 -15.22 -3.91 1.85
N GLY A 87 -15.93 -5.05 1.81
CA GLY A 87 -17.24 -5.14 1.21
C GLY A 87 -17.24 -5.34 -0.31
N ARG A 88 -18.09 -4.60 -1.03
CA ARG A 88 -18.33 -4.77 -2.49
C ARG A 88 -17.08 -4.47 -3.32
N SER A 89 -16.40 -3.36 -3.02
CA SER A 89 -15.17 -2.94 -3.73
C SER A 89 -14.04 -3.96 -3.54
N GLY A 90 -13.81 -4.41 -2.32
CA GLY A 90 -12.81 -5.45 -2.04
C GLY A 90 -13.12 -6.77 -2.73
N THR A 91 -14.41 -7.18 -2.74
CA THR A 91 -14.83 -8.39 -3.46
C THR A 91 -14.60 -8.26 -4.97
N ALA A 92 -14.91 -7.12 -5.56
CA ALA A 92 -14.67 -6.85 -6.98
C ALA A 92 -13.17 -6.81 -7.29
N LEU A 93 -12.38 -6.16 -6.43
CA LEU A 93 -10.94 -6.09 -6.53
C LEU A 93 -10.30 -7.49 -6.50
N MET A 94 -10.63 -8.31 -5.50
CA MET A 94 -10.10 -9.69 -5.38
C MET A 94 -10.43 -10.55 -6.58
N LYS A 95 -11.64 -10.42 -7.16
CA LYS A 95 -12.01 -11.10 -8.41
C LYS A 95 -11.18 -10.60 -9.60
N SER A 96 -10.90 -9.30 -9.65
CA SER A 96 -10.08 -8.70 -10.71
C SER A 96 -8.63 -9.15 -10.61
N LEU A 97 -8.02 -9.14 -9.42
CA LEU A 97 -6.65 -9.64 -9.18
C LEU A 97 -6.52 -11.11 -9.56
N LYS A 98 -7.47 -11.95 -9.12
CA LYS A 98 -7.49 -13.37 -9.49
C LYS A 98 -7.55 -13.59 -11.00
N ARG A 99 -8.34 -12.78 -11.73
CA ARG A 99 -8.47 -12.86 -13.18
C ARG A 99 -7.18 -12.42 -13.91
N LEU A 100 -6.39 -11.56 -13.29
CA LEU A 100 -5.10 -11.07 -13.79
C LEU A 100 -3.93 -11.92 -13.28
N GLU A 101 -4.20 -13.00 -12.54
CA GLU A 101 -3.19 -13.89 -11.95
C GLU A 101 -2.20 -13.15 -11.01
N ILE A 102 -2.67 -12.04 -10.41
CA ILE A 102 -1.89 -11.25 -9.43
C ILE A 102 -2.05 -11.89 -8.05
N ASP A 103 -0.93 -12.18 -7.39
CA ASP A 103 -0.92 -12.68 -6.02
C ASP A 103 -1.50 -11.63 -5.06
N PRO A 104 -2.51 -11.94 -4.25
CA PRO A 104 -3.01 -11.03 -3.23
C PRO A 104 -1.95 -10.52 -2.24
N LEU A 105 -0.88 -11.28 -2.01
CA LEU A 105 0.26 -10.85 -1.19
C LEU A 105 1.13 -9.78 -1.87
N ALA A 106 0.99 -9.60 -3.19
CA ALA A 106 1.66 -8.50 -3.89
C ALA A 106 0.91 -7.17 -3.76
N VAL A 107 -0.17 -7.10 -2.97
CA VAL A 107 -1.08 -5.95 -2.95
C VAL A 107 -1.24 -5.37 -1.54
N TYR A 108 -1.22 -4.04 -1.45
CA TYR A 108 -1.59 -3.25 -0.29
C TYR A 108 -2.58 -2.16 -0.72
N GLY A 109 -3.70 -2.01 -0.01
CA GLY A 109 -4.75 -1.04 -0.35
C GLY A 109 -4.99 -0.04 0.76
N THR A 110 -5.15 1.24 0.41
CA THR A 110 -5.40 2.32 1.36
C THR A 110 -6.21 3.47 0.76
N LEU A 111 -6.41 4.53 1.54
CA LEU A 111 -7.20 5.72 1.22
C LEU A 111 -6.36 6.98 1.35
N CYS A 112 -6.64 8.00 0.53
CA CYS A 112 -6.08 9.34 0.72
C CYS A 112 -6.62 9.95 2.03
N VAL A 113 -7.94 9.99 2.18
CA VAL A 113 -8.62 10.43 3.40
C VAL A 113 -9.02 9.20 4.21
N LYS A 114 -8.33 8.96 5.32
CA LYS A 114 -8.56 7.78 6.17
C LYS A 114 -9.64 8.01 7.24
N CYS A 115 -9.88 9.27 7.59
CA CYS A 115 -10.84 9.63 8.63
C CYS A 115 -12.25 9.75 8.04
N PRO A 116 -13.28 9.10 8.65
CA PRO A 116 -14.66 9.27 8.25
C PRO A 116 -15.17 10.64 8.69
N VAL A 117 -15.10 11.61 7.79
CA VAL A 117 -15.61 12.97 7.96
C VAL A 117 -16.90 13.14 7.15
N ALA A 118 -17.76 14.07 7.57
CA ALA A 118 -19.04 14.33 6.90
C ALA A 118 -18.84 14.88 5.47
N ASP A 119 -17.77 15.64 5.26
CA ASP A 119 -17.31 16.17 3.99
C ASP A 119 -15.79 15.99 3.94
N THR A 120 -15.27 15.43 2.85
CA THR A 120 -13.84 15.17 2.67
C THR A 120 -12.99 16.44 2.70
N SER A 121 -13.55 17.60 2.34
CA SER A 121 -12.89 18.90 2.46
C SER A 121 -12.56 19.30 3.90
N LEU A 122 -13.19 18.65 4.90
CA LEU A 122 -12.92 18.83 6.31
C LEU A 122 -11.76 17.97 6.83
N ALA A 123 -11.20 17.11 5.98
CA ALA A 123 -10.04 16.32 6.34
C ALA A 123 -8.83 17.23 6.55
N ALA A 124 -8.13 17.04 7.67
CA ALA A 124 -6.93 17.80 7.95
C ALA A 124 -5.81 17.45 6.95
N PRO A 125 -4.98 18.41 6.51
CA PRO A 125 -3.84 18.15 5.62
C PRO A 125 -2.91 17.05 6.14
N GLU A 126 -2.76 16.94 7.45
CA GLU A 126 -1.97 15.89 8.11
C GLU A 126 -2.51 14.48 7.84
N CYS A 127 -3.82 14.33 7.60
CA CYS A 127 -4.42 13.06 7.24
C CYS A 127 -3.90 12.57 5.88
N VAL A 128 -3.84 13.48 4.92
CA VAL A 128 -3.31 13.21 3.57
C VAL A 128 -1.79 13.04 3.59
N ALA A 129 -1.07 13.86 4.36
CA ALA A 129 0.39 13.77 4.49
C ALA A 129 0.86 12.41 5.03
N ARG A 130 0.05 11.70 5.82
CA ARG A 130 0.35 10.34 6.29
C ARG A 130 0.46 9.31 5.15
N LEU A 131 -0.07 9.62 3.97
CA LEU A 131 0.07 8.75 2.80
C LEU A 131 1.53 8.64 2.34
N VAL A 132 2.31 9.72 2.49
CA VAL A 132 3.76 9.72 2.18
C VAL A 132 4.50 8.73 3.10
N GLU A 133 4.16 8.72 4.39
CA GLU A 133 4.74 7.78 5.36
C GLU A 133 4.37 6.32 5.01
N GLU A 134 3.10 6.07 4.67
CA GLU A 134 2.61 4.75 4.33
C GLU A 134 3.26 4.19 3.05
N ILE A 135 3.41 5.02 2.01
CA ILE A 135 4.16 4.68 0.79
C ILE A 135 5.63 4.39 1.11
N ALA A 136 6.25 5.18 1.99
CA ALA A 136 7.65 4.99 2.38
C ALA A 136 7.88 3.70 3.19
N ILE A 137 6.88 3.23 3.93
CA ILE A 137 6.93 1.95 4.66
C ILE A 137 6.76 0.76 3.71
N VAL A 138 5.72 0.81 2.85
CA VAL A 138 5.38 -0.29 1.93
C VAL A 138 6.40 -0.41 0.79
N GLN A 139 6.94 0.70 0.31
CA GLN A 139 7.93 0.77 -0.78
C GLN A 139 7.47 0.08 -2.07
N PRO A 140 6.27 0.41 -2.58
CA PRO A 140 5.73 -0.25 -3.75
C PRO A 140 6.53 0.11 -5.02
N ARG A 141 6.37 -0.71 -6.05
CA ARG A 141 6.86 -0.45 -7.41
C ARG A 141 5.80 0.17 -8.30
N MET A 142 4.53 -0.11 -7.98
CA MET A 142 3.37 0.40 -8.71
C MET A 142 2.37 1.02 -7.76
N VAL A 143 1.94 2.25 -8.04
CA VAL A 143 0.78 2.88 -7.39
C VAL A 143 -0.39 2.88 -8.38
N VAL A 144 -1.43 2.12 -8.07
CA VAL A 144 -2.70 2.15 -8.83
C VAL A 144 -3.63 3.16 -8.18
N VAL A 145 -3.85 4.28 -8.84
CA VAL A 145 -4.68 5.37 -8.31
C VAL A 145 -6.06 5.35 -8.95
N MET A 146 -7.10 5.29 -8.11
CA MET A 146 -8.49 5.05 -8.49
C MET A 146 -9.36 6.29 -8.31
N GLY A 147 -9.74 6.92 -9.41
CA GLY A 147 -10.55 8.15 -9.45
C GLY A 147 -9.73 9.43 -9.50
N VAL A 148 -10.38 10.50 -9.93
CA VAL A 148 -9.74 11.81 -10.18
C VAL A 148 -9.24 12.43 -8.88
N GLU A 149 -10.05 12.40 -7.81
CA GLU A 149 -9.71 13.00 -6.52
C GLU A 149 -8.49 12.30 -5.87
N ALA A 150 -8.36 10.99 -6.06
CA ALA A 150 -7.19 10.25 -5.60
C ALA A 150 -5.94 10.62 -6.41
N LEU A 151 -6.09 10.85 -7.72
CA LEU A 151 -5.00 11.27 -8.61
C LEU A 151 -4.51 12.67 -8.28
N GLU A 152 -5.43 13.63 -8.12
CA GLU A 152 -5.11 15.01 -7.71
C GLU A 152 -4.36 15.00 -6.38
N THR A 153 -4.87 14.23 -5.41
CA THR A 153 -4.21 14.07 -4.10
C THR A 153 -2.81 13.47 -4.24
N LEU A 154 -2.62 12.43 -5.07
CA LEU A 154 -1.31 11.82 -5.30
C LEU A 154 -0.31 12.82 -5.89
N ASN A 155 -0.74 13.64 -6.84
CA ASN A 155 0.07 14.65 -7.49
C ASN A 155 0.46 15.82 -6.56
N GLU A 156 -0.33 16.08 -5.50
CA GLU A 156 -0.04 17.10 -4.50
C GLU A 156 0.88 16.60 -3.37
N LEU A 157 1.14 15.28 -3.29
CA LEU A 157 2.00 14.73 -2.24
C LEU A 157 3.47 15.18 -2.41
N ALA A 158 4.09 15.53 -1.31
CA ALA A 158 5.51 15.87 -1.25
C ALA A 158 6.41 14.61 -1.33
N LEU A 159 6.24 13.81 -2.38
CA LEU A 159 7.10 12.66 -2.64
C LEU A 159 8.41 13.11 -3.29
N PRO A 160 9.58 12.63 -2.84
CA PRO A 160 10.86 12.99 -3.43
C PRO A 160 10.93 12.57 -4.91
N LEU A 161 11.36 13.51 -5.77
CA LEU A 161 11.52 13.28 -7.21
C LEU A 161 10.24 12.85 -7.95
N ALA A 162 9.07 13.14 -7.37
CA ALA A 162 7.80 12.83 -8.02
C ALA A 162 7.61 13.62 -9.32
N GLN A 163 6.99 12.97 -10.28
CA GLN A 163 6.49 13.55 -11.52
C GLN A 163 4.98 13.53 -11.49
N GLU A 164 4.35 14.50 -12.14
CA GLU A 164 2.91 14.56 -12.26
C GLU A 164 2.40 13.39 -13.11
N VAL A 165 1.40 12.68 -12.61
CA VAL A 165 0.70 11.59 -13.30
C VAL A 165 -0.52 12.16 -14.01
N ALA A 166 -0.60 11.99 -15.33
CA ALA A 166 -1.71 12.46 -16.13
C ALA A 166 -2.96 11.56 -15.97
N PRO A 167 -4.18 12.12 -16.09
CA PRO A 167 -5.43 11.37 -15.98
C PRO A 167 -5.74 10.53 -17.24
N GLN A 168 -4.81 9.66 -17.63
CA GLN A 168 -4.90 8.78 -18.80
C GLN A 168 -5.16 7.34 -18.34
N PRO A 169 -6.43 6.86 -18.39
CA PRO A 169 -6.78 5.55 -17.84
C PRO A 169 -6.06 4.40 -18.56
N GLY A 170 -5.35 3.58 -17.79
CA GLY A 170 -4.66 2.40 -18.30
C GLY A 170 -3.28 2.67 -18.88
N GLU A 171 -2.76 3.89 -18.82
CA GLU A 171 -1.38 4.20 -19.17
C GLU A 171 -0.49 4.11 -17.93
N VAL A 172 0.58 3.30 -18.03
CA VAL A 172 1.62 3.23 -16.99
C VAL A 172 2.57 4.41 -17.17
N GLN A 173 2.73 5.20 -16.12
CA GLN A 173 3.53 6.43 -16.11
C GLN A 173 4.57 6.36 -14.99
N SER A 174 5.66 7.11 -15.12
CA SER A 174 6.65 7.24 -14.04
C SER A 174 6.13 8.21 -12.99
N LEU A 175 6.04 7.74 -11.71
CA LEU A 175 5.75 8.60 -10.57
C LEU A 175 7.04 9.10 -9.91
N THR A 176 8.00 8.20 -9.71
CA THR A 176 9.36 8.51 -9.24
C THR A 176 10.34 7.66 -10.02
N PRO A 177 11.67 7.84 -9.88
CA PRO A 177 12.66 6.99 -10.59
C PRO A 177 12.53 5.47 -10.31
N SER A 178 11.86 5.08 -9.22
CA SER A 178 11.71 3.67 -8.81
C SER A 178 10.25 3.22 -8.66
N VAL A 179 9.29 4.11 -8.88
CA VAL A 179 7.85 3.82 -8.70
C VAL A 179 7.10 4.28 -9.95
N GLU A 180 6.31 3.39 -10.50
CA GLU A 180 5.38 3.69 -11.58
C GLU A 180 3.97 3.94 -11.04
N ALA A 181 3.13 4.59 -11.82
CA ALA A 181 1.74 4.84 -11.50
C ALA A 181 0.82 4.39 -12.64
N LEU A 182 -0.34 3.89 -12.26
CA LEU A 182 -1.42 3.52 -13.18
C LEU A 182 -2.71 4.21 -12.73
N TYR A 183 -3.19 5.18 -13.52
CA TYR A 183 -4.50 5.77 -13.28
C TYR A 183 -5.61 4.88 -13.81
N VAL A 184 -6.63 4.64 -12.98
CA VAL A 184 -7.85 3.92 -13.35
C VAL A 184 -9.09 4.68 -12.85
N PRO A 185 -10.27 4.54 -13.50
CA PRO A 185 -11.51 5.08 -12.98
C PRO A 185 -11.81 4.59 -11.55
N ASN A 186 -12.67 5.30 -10.83
CA ASN A 186 -13.05 4.96 -9.46
C ASN A 186 -13.73 3.58 -9.42
N ILE A 187 -13.22 2.69 -8.57
CA ILE A 187 -13.76 1.33 -8.41
C ILE A 187 -15.17 1.34 -7.82
N ASP A 188 -15.48 2.26 -6.91
CA ASP A 188 -16.79 2.32 -6.25
C ASP A 188 -17.89 2.71 -7.25
N GLU A 189 -17.62 3.63 -8.18
CA GLU A 189 -18.53 3.97 -9.29
C GLU A 189 -18.71 2.79 -10.26
N ALA A 190 -17.64 2.02 -10.49
CA ALA A 190 -17.67 0.84 -11.35
C ALA A 190 -18.56 -0.29 -10.82
N LEU A 191 -18.98 -0.25 -9.54
CA LEU A 191 -19.86 -1.27 -8.98
C LEU A 191 -21.34 -1.14 -9.39
N ASP A 192 -21.78 0.06 -9.70
CA ASP A 192 -23.20 0.39 -9.89
C ASP A 192 -23.54 0.71 -11.34
N GLU A 193 -22.56 1.07 -12.18
CA GLU A 193 -22.77 1.45 -13.57
C GLU A 193 -21.95 0.57 -14.53
N GLU A 194 -22.63 -0.03 -15.53
CA GLU A 194 -21.99 -0.98 -16.45
C GLU A 194 -20.96 -0.32 -17.40
N SER A 195 -21.15 0.96 -17.73
CA SER A 195 -20.18 1.75 -18.53
C SER A 195 -18.91 2.02 -17.72
N ALA A 196 -19.06 2.45 -16.46
CA ALA A 196 -17.96 2.68 -15.54
C ALA A 196 -17.18 1.39 -15.24
N LYS A 197 -17.88 0.28 -15.08
CA LYS A 197 -17.27 -1.05 -14.90
C LYS A 197 -16.41 -1.47 -16.09
N ARG A 198 -16.90 -1.23 -17.32
CA ARG A 198 -16.10 -1.52 -18.53
C ARG A 198 -14.88 -0.60 -18.63
N ALA A 199 -15.04 0.69 -18.35
CA ALA A 199 -13.94 1.64 -18.35
C ALA A 199 -12.88 1.27 -17.31
N PHE A 200 -13.31 0.98 -16.07
CA PHE A 200 -12.43 0.49 -15.02
C PHE A 200 -11.66 -0.77 -15.43
N TRP A 201 -12.36 -1.79 -15.91
CA TRP A 201 -11.73 -3.05 -16.32
C TRP A 201 -10.76 -2.87 -17.48
N THR A 202 -11.09 -2.01 -18.46
CA THR A 202 -10.20 -1.73 -19.60
C THR A 202 -8.87 -1.11 -19.14
N ALA A 203 -8.92 -0.21 -18.17
CA ALA A 203 -7.72 0.40 -17.59
C ALA A 203 -7.01 -0.56 -16.64
N PHE A 204 -7.74 -1.20 -15.71
CA PHE A 204 -7.17 -2.04 -14.65
C PHE A 204 -6.46 -3.29 -15.17
N ARG A 205 -6.89 -3.85 -16.30
CA ARG A 205 -6.21 -5.01 -16.89
C ARG A 205 -4.74 -4.73 -17.27
N LYS A 206 -4.38 -3.45 -17.46
CA LYS A 206 -2.99 -3.04 -17.72
C LYS A 206 -2.05 -3.31 -16.56
N LEU A 207 -2.62 -3.40 -15.34
CA LEU A 207 -1.87 -3.87 -14.19
C LEU A 207 -1.42 -5.33 -14.35
N GLY A 208 -2.26 -6.18 -14.97
CA GLY A 208 -1.89 -7.57 -15.26
C GLY A 208 -0.76 -7.67 -16.29
N ASP A 209 -0.82 -6.86 -17.35
CA ASP A 209 0.26 -6.77 -18.34
C ASP A 209 1.58 -6.36 -17.66
N TRP A 210 1.54 -5.32 -16.82
CA TRP A 210 2.70 -4.86 -16.05
C TRP A 210 3.22 -5.92 -15.07
N TYR A 211 2.34 -6.58 -14.32
CA TYR A 211 2.72 -7.59 -13.32
C TYR A 211 3.36 -8.84 -13.96
N ALA A 212 2.90 -9.23 -15.15
CA ALA A 212 3.44 -10.37 -15.88
C ALA A 212 4.90 -10.15 -16.36
N ASP A 213 5.30 -8.90 -16.55
CA ASP A 213 6.68 -8.54 -16.92
C ASP A 213 7.65 -8.56 -15.72
N PHE A 214 7.12 -8.75 -14.50
CA PHE A 214 7.95 -8.88 -13.30
C PHE A 214 8.45 -10.32 -13.16
N PRO A 215 9.76 -10.54 -13.09
CA PRO A 215 10.28 -11.86 -12.77
C PRO A 215 9.83 -12.28 -11.37
N PRO A 216 9.37 -13.53 -11.20
CA PRO A 216 9.11 -14.07 -9.86
C PRO A 216 10.42 -14.03 -9.06
N TYR A 217 10.33 -13.57 -7.83
CA TYR A 217 11.48 -13.56 -6.90
C TYR A 217 11.86 -14.98 -6.46
#